data_93950b2717bea16c2a20609e573c7f6c
#
_entry.id   93950b2717bea16c2a20609e573c7f6c
#
_cell.length_a   1.000
_cell.length_b   1.000
_cell.length_c   1.000
_cell.angle_alpha   90.00
_cell.angle_beta   90.00
_cell.angle_gamma   90.00
#
_symmetry.space_group_name_H-M   'P 1'
#
loop_
_entity.id
_entity.type
_entity.pdbx_description
1 polymer ?
#
loop_
_entity_poly.entity_id
_entity_poly.type
_entity_poly.pdbx_seq_one_letter_code
_entity_poly.pdbx_strand_id
1 'polypeptide(L)'
;MKRYVEDGVHPQLIIRAIRKSSQLAVERINELCAKIGSEGNKRETLIKCAATAMSSKLVAANKEFFSNMVVDAVLSIEQDILPLEMIGIKKVPGGALEESRLVQGVAFKKTFSYAGFEMQEKVKVLYLNNNLIFHNLTF
;
A
#
# COMPACT_ATOMS: atom_id res chain seq x y z
N MET A 1 31.98 -6.34 11.38
CA MET A 1 32.50 -5.10 11.97
C MET A 1 33.27 -5.34 13.26
N LYS A 2 32.70 -6.05 14.25
CA LYS A 2 33.33 -6.32 15.55
C LYS A 2 34.77 -6.89 15.41
N ARG A 3 34.96 -7.85 14.53
CA ARG A 3 36.27 -8.45 14.23
C ARG A 3 37.37 -7.47 13.87
N TYR A 4 37.06 -6.51 12.97
CA TYR A 4 38.04 -5.51 12.53
C TYR A 4 38.42 -4.53 13.64
N VAL A 5 37.51 -4.27 14.56
CA VAL A 5 37.80 -3.43 15.75
C VAL A 5 38.69 -4.21 16.73
N GLU A 6 38.45 -5.50 16.92
CA GLU A 6 39.26 -6.39 17.75
C GLU A 6 40.68 -6.59 17.16
N ASP A 7 40.80 -6.61 15.83
CA ASP A 7 42.03 -6.69 15.10
C ASP A 7 42.81 -5.36 15.09
N GLY A 8 42.32 -4.30 15.73
CA GLY A 8 42.99 -3.02 15.88
C GLY A 8 42.94 -2.11 14.65
N VAL A 9 42.01 -2.36 13.70
CA VAL A 9 41.85 -1.48 12.53
C VAL A 9 41.32 -0.11 12.96
N HIS A 10 42.00 0.94 12.48
CA HIS A 10 41.64 2.30 12.85
C HIS A 10 40.18 2.66 12.50
N PRO A 11 39.39 3.24 13.39
CA PRO A 11 37.97 3.53 13.18
C PRO A 11 37.69 4.37 11.92
N GLN A 12 38.55 5.31 11.60
CA GLN A 12 38.44 6.16 10.39
C GLN A 12 38.49 5.33 9.08
N LEU A 13 39.26 4.26 9.04
CA LEU A 13 39.33 3.35 7.90
C LEU A 13 38.01 2.58 7.73
N ILE A 14 37.45 2.12 8.83
CA ILE A 14 36.18 1.40 8.86
C ILE A 14 35.07 2.32 8.35
N ILE A 15 35.00 3.56 8.84
CA ILE A 15 33.99 4.55 8.43
C ILE A 15 34.10 4.84 6.93
N ARG A 16 35.33 5.06 6.44
CA ARG A 16 35.56 5.30 5.00
C ARG A 16 35.16 4.13 4.13
N ALA A 17 35.48 2.91 4.56
CA ALA A 17 35.09 1.69 3.85
C ALA A 17 33.56 1.52 3.80
N ILE A 18 32.85 1.79 4.90
CA ILE A 18 31.37 1.72 4.94
C ILE A 18 30.77 2.74 3.97
N ARG A 19 31.24 3.99 4.00
CA ARG A 19 30.74 5.02 3.08
C ARG A 19 30.93 4.63 1.61
N LYS A 20 32.12 4.13 1.27
CA LYS A 20 32.41 3.66 -0.09
C LYS A 20 31.52 2.46 -0.46
N SER A 21 31.36 1.51 0.43
CA SER A 21 30.47 0.34 0.21
C SER A 21 29.02 0.75 0.01
N SER A 22 28.54 1.74 0.78
CA SER A 22 27.19 2.28 0.61
C SER A 22 26.99 2.91 -0.76
N GLN A 23 27.95 3.71 -1.24
CA GLN A 23 27.87 4.30 -2.58
C GLN A 23 27.83 3.23 -3.67
N LEU A 24 28.74 2.25 -3.61
CA LEU A 24 28.78 1.14 -4.57
C LEU A 24 27.49 0.30 -4.54
N ALA A 25 26.91 0.10 -3.36
CA ALA A 25 25.65 -0.63 -3.22
C ALA A 25 24.50 0.13 -3.89
N VAL A 26 24.41 1.45 -3.70
CA VAL A 26 23.37 2.28 -4.34
C VAL A 26 23.53 2.28 -5.86
N GLU A 27 24.76 2.45 -6.37
CA GLU A 27 25.05 2.36 -7.80
C GLU A 27 24.59 1.00 -8.37
N ARG A 28 24.93 -0.09 -7.68
CA ARG A 28 24.56 -1.44 -8.11
C ARG A 28 23.06 -1.69 -8.06
N ILE A 29 22.37 -1.16 -7.06
CA ILE A 29 20.89 -1.24 -6.98
C ILE A 29 20.26 -0.49 -8.16
N ASN A 30 20.76 0.69 -8.48
CA ASN A 30 20.28 1.48 -9.61
C ASN A 30 20.50 0.78 -10.96
N GLU A 31 21.62 0.10 -11.15
CA GLU A 31 21.89 -0.71 -12.34
C GLU A 31 20.93 -1.91 -12.47
N LEU A 32 20.59 -2.55 -11.33
CA LEU A 32 19.69 -3.71 -11.29
C LEU A 32 18.22 -3.32 -11.33
N CYS A 33 17.92 -2.01 -11.16
CA CYS A 33 16.55 -1.51 -11.12
C CYS A 33 15.89 -1.70 -12.49
N ALA A 34 14.86 -2.54 -12.54
CA ALA A 34 14.03 -2.69 -13.71
C ALA A 34 13.02 -1.53 -13.77
N LYS A 35 13.07 -0.75 -14.86
CA LYS A 35 12.04 0.27 -15.09
C LYS A 35 10.72 -0.41 -15.41
N ILE A 36 9.70 -0.14 -14.63
CA ILE A 36 8.32 -0.53 -14.91
C ILE A 36 7.87 0.31 -16.11
N GLY A 37 8.14 -0.19 -17.31
CA GLY A 37 7.85 0.50 -18.56
C GLY A 37 6.80 -0.27 -19.37
N SER A 38 6.01 0.44 -20.11
CA SER A 38 4.87 0.04 -20.93
C SER A 38 3.58 -0.32 -20.16
N GLU A 39 2.53 0.42 -20.48
CA GLU A 39 1.23 0.40 -19.80
C GLU A 39 0.56 -0.99 -19.73
N GLY A 40 0.89 -1.89 -20.66
CA GLY A 40 0.29 -3.24 -20.71
C GLY A 40 0.69 -4.17 -19.57
N ASN A 41 1.84 -3.94 -18.90
CA ASN A 41 2.35 -4.83 -17.85
C ASN A 41 2.44 -4.14 -16.47
N LYS A 42 2.06 -2.86 -16.39
CA LYS A 42 2.18 -2.05 -15.16
C LYS A 42 1.33 -2.62 -14.03
N ARG A 43 0.06 -2.94 -14.29
CA ARG A 43 -0.86 -3.47 -13.28
C ARG A 43 -0.40 -4.82 -12.74
N GLU A 44 0.02 -5.73 -13.60
CA GLU A 44 0.50 -7.05 -13.19
C GLU A 44 1.76 -6.97 -12.33
N THR A 45 2.70 -6.09 -12.71
CA THR A 45 3.93 -5.86 -11.93
C THR A 45 3.61 -5.26 -10.57
N LEU A 46 2.68 -4.30 -10.48
CA LEU A 46 2.22 -3.73 -9.23
C LEU A 46 1.55 -4.77 -8.33
N ILE A 47 0.74 -5.68 -8.89
CA ILE A 47 0.13 -6.78 -8.14
C ILE A 47 1.19 -7.70 -7.55
N LYS A 48 2.24 -8.05 -8.31
CA LYS A 48 3.36 -8.86 -7.80
C LYS A 48 4.12 -8.16 -6.67
N CYS A 49 4.35 -6.86 -6.80
CA CYS A 49 4.98 -6.05 -5.75
C CYS A 49 4.10 -5.98 -4.49
N ALA A 50 2.81 -5.71 -4.64
CA ALA A 50 1.85 -5.70 -3.55
C ALA A 50 1.78 -7.07 -2.85
N ALA A 51 1.72 -8.15 -3.64
CA ALA A 51 1.73 -9.51 -3.13
C ALA A 51 2.98 -9.84 -2.32
N THR A 52 4.14 -9.32 -2.72
CA THR A 52 5.39 -9.50 -1.96
C THR A 52 5.35 -8.75 -0.63
N ALA A 53 4.82 -7.53 -0.62
CA ALA A 53 4.68 -6.72 0.59
C ALA A 53 3.68 -7.34 1.60
N MET A 54 2.65 -8.05 1.11
CA MET A 54 1.61 -8.68 1.94
C MET A 54 1.97 -10.10 2.43
N SER A 55 3.24 -10.37 2.67
CA SER A 55 3.70 -11.68 3.17
C SER A 55 3.55 -11.85 4.69
N SER A 56 2.73 -11.02 5.35
CA SER A 56 2.45 -11.15 6.78
C SER A 56 1.49 -12.29 7.07
N LYS A 57 1.62 -12.90 8.25
CA LYS A 57 0.86 -14.08 8.67
C LYS A 57 -0.66 -13.90 8.59
N LEU A 58 -1.15 -12.69 8.86
CA LEU A 58 -2.59 -12.39 8.92
C LEU A 58 -3.24 -12.30 7.53
N VAL A 59 -2.51 -11.81 6.54
CA VAL A 59 -3.04 -11.51 5.19
C VAL A 59 -2.60 -12.54 4.16
N ALA A 60 -1.67 -13.42 4.52
CA ALA A 60 -1.08 -14.40 3.60
C ALA A 60 -2.12 -15.32 2.94
N ALA A 61 -3.21 -15.66 3.65
CA ALA A 61 -4.28 -16.51 3.11
C ALA A 61 -5.06 -15.83 1.96
N ASN A 62 -5.28 -14.52 2.06
CA ASN A 62 -6.09 -13.74 1.11
C ASN A 62 -5.25 -12.73 0.31
N LYS A 63 -3.98 -13.09 0.09
CA LYS A 63 -2.95 -12.25 -0.51
C LYS A 63 -3.34 -11.72 -1.90
N GLU A 64 -3.91 -12.56 -2.74
CA GLU A 64 -4.31 -12.22 -4.09
C GLU A 64 -5.47 -11.20 -4.08
N PHE A 65 -6.47 -11.44 -3.23
CA PHE A 65 -7.61 -10.55 -3.06
C PHE A 65 -7.18 -9.14 -2.65
N PHE A 66 -6.37 -9.03 -1.60
CA PHE A 66 -5.91 -7.72 -1.12
C PHE A 66 -4.91 -7.05 -2.06
N SER A 67 -4.06 -7.82 -2.77
CA SER A 67 -3.13 -7.24 -3.74
C SER A 67 -3.85 -6.56 -4.89
N ASN A 68 -4.91 -7.18 -5.42
CA ASN A 68 -5.75 -6.58 -6.46
C ASN A 68 -6.42 -5.30 -5.93
N MET A 69 -7.04 -5.39 -4.75
CA MET A 69 -7.73 -4.25 -4.13
C MET A 69 -6.81 -3.04 -3.92
N VAL A 70 -5.60 -3.26 -3.40
CA VAL A 70 -4.61 -2.20 -3.17
C VAL A 70 -4.15 -1.57 -4.47
N VAL A 71 -3.89 -2.38 -5.49
CA VAL A 71 -3.47 -1.87 -6.80
C VAL A 71 -4.57 -1.05 -7.45
N ASP A 72 -5.81 -1.50 -7.39
CA ASP A 72 -6.95 -0.77 -7.92
C ASP A 72 -7.17 0.56 -7.16
N ALA A 73 -6.96 0.57 -5.83
CA ALA A 73 -7.00 1.79 -5.03
C ALA A 73 -5.92 2.80 -5.45
N VAL A 74 -4.68 2.34 -5.63
CA VAL A 74 -3.56 3.20 -6.02
C VAL A 74 -3.73 3.73 -7.44
N LEU A 75 -4.19 2.90 -8.37
CA LEU A 75 -4.43 3.31 -9.77
C LEU A 75 -5.62 4.27 -9.93
N SER A 76 -6.53 4.31 -8.95
CA SER A 76 -7.64 5.27 -8.95
C SER A 76 -7.22 6.68 -8.55
N ILE A 77 -6.00 6.86 -8.03
CA ILE A 77 -5.44 8.16 -7.70
C ILE A 77 -4.61 8.64 -8.88
N GLU A 78 -5.14 9.58 -9.65
CA GLU A 78 -4.50 10.16 -10.86
C GLU A 78 -3.48 11.24 -10.48
N GLN A 79 -2.50 10.94 -9.63
CA GLN A 79 -1.47 11.89 -9.24
C GLN A 79 -0.08 11.26 -9.29
N ASP A 80 0.91 12.01 -9.76
CA ASP A 80 2.32 11.60 -9.80
C ASP A 80 2.90 11.38 -8.40
N ILE A 81 2.42 12.15 -7.43
CA ILE A 81 2.76 12.00 -6.01
C ILE A 81 1.54 11.41 -5.33
N LEU A 82 1.65 10.15 -4.86
CA LEU A 82 0.59 9.43 -4.17
C LEU A 82 0.56 9.81 -2.68
N PRO A 83 -0.23 10.80 -2.26
CA PRO A 83 -0.42 11.05 -0.85
C PRO A 83 -1.28 9.92 -0.27
N LEU A 84 -0.68 9.09 0.60
CA LEU A 84 -1.38 7.98 1.26
C LEU A 84 -2.61 8.44 2.06
N GLU A 85 -2.63 9.70 2.46
CA GLU A 85 -3.74 10.34 3.17
C GLU A 85 -5.04 10.43 2.33
N MET A 86 -4.93 10.35 1.00
CA MET A 86 -6.10 10.31 0.12
C MET A 86 -6.82 8.96 0.13
N ILE A 87 -6.16 7.90 0.62
CA ILE A 87 -6.77 6.58 0.78
C ILE A 87 -7.33 6.48 2.19
N GLY A 88 -8.62 6.72 2.34
CA GLY A 88 -9.32 6.60 3.61
C GLY A 88 -9.54 5.13 3.99
N ILE A 89 -8.99 4.69 5.13
CA ILE A 89 -9.21 3.35 5.65
C ILE A 89 -10.28 3.41 6.74
N LYS A 90 -11.43 2.76 6.51
CA LYS A 90 -12.50 2.66 7.50
C LYS A 90 -12.55 1.25 8.06
N LYS A 91 -12.32 1.12 9.36
CA LYS A 91 -12.47 -0.14 10.08
C LYS A 91 -13.91 -0.30 10.55
N VAL A 92 -14.56 -1.40 10.18
CA VAL A 92 -15.90 -1.77 10.65
C VAL A 92 -15.78 -3.09 11.38
N PRO A 93 -16.04 -3.14 12.69
CA PRO A 93 -15.96 -4.38 13.47
C PRO A 93 -17.10 -5.33 13.07
N GLY A 94 -16.81 -6.62 13.05
CA GLY A 94 -17.73 -7.68 12.64
C GLY A 94 -17.59 -8.02 11.16
N GLY A 95 -17.86 -9.28 10.81
CA GLY A 95 -17.71 -9.80 9.46
C GLY A 95 -16.35 -10.46 9.19
N ALA A 96 -16.23 -11.07 8.02
CA ALA A 96 -15.00 -11.73 7.58
C ALA A 96 -14.05 -10.74 6.86
N LEU A 97 -12.77 -11.06 6.82
CA LEU A 97 -11.76 -10.28 6.07
C LEU A 97 -12.10 -10.16 4.58
N GLU A 98 -12.75 -11.18 4.04
CA GLU A 98 -13.15 -11.28 2.63
C GLU A 98 -14.30 -10.34 2.26
N GLU A 99 -15.02 -9.82 3.26
CA GLU A 99 -16.06 -8.81 3.06
C GLU A 99 -15.49 -7.39 2.85
N SER A 100 -14.18 -7.23 2.99
CA SER A 100 -13.49 -5.97 2.71
C SER A 100 -13.68 -5.59 1.24
N ARG A 101 -13.98 -4.33 0.98
CA ARG A 101 -14.22 -3.84 -0.38
C ARG A 101 -13.66 -2.45 -0.59
N LEU A 102 -13.23 -2.20 -1.80
CA LEU A 102 -12.87 -0.87 -2.26
C LEU A 102 -14.15 -0.12 -2.66
N VAL A 103 -14.34 1.06 -2.08
CA VAL A 103 -15.44 1.97 -2.44
C VAL A 103 -14.86 3.19 -3.12
N GLN A 104 -15.21 3.39 -4.39
CA GLN A 104 -14.87 4.60 -5.13
C GLN A 104 -15.88 5.70 -4.75
N GLY A 105 -15.56 6.45 -3.70
CA GLY A 105 -16.46 7.47 -3.16
C GLY A 105 -16.23 7.74 -1.69
N VAL A 106 -17.25 8.16 -0.99
CA VAL A 106 -17.19 8.52 0.42
C VAL A 106 -18.00 7.52 1.26
N ALA A 107 -17.39 6.96 2.31
CA ALA A 107 -18.06 6.10 3.25
C ALA A 107 -18.39 6.85 4.55
N PHE A 108 -19.65 6.90 4.91
CA PHE A 108 -20.12 7.50 6.15
C PHE A 108 -20.45 6.41 7.17
N LYS A 109 -19.98 6.58 8.42
CA LYS A 109 -20.43 5.75 9.56
C LYS A 109 -21.68 6.38 10.17
N LYS A 110 -22.68 6.66 9.35
CA LYS A 110 -23.97 7.20 9.81
C LYS A 110 -25.09 6.40 9.17
N THR A 111 -26.14 6.20 9.93
CA THR A 111 -27.40 5.64 9.45
C THR A 111 -28.48 6.74 9.47
N PHE A 112 -29.64 6.44 8.89
CA PHE A 112 -30.78 7.37 8.95
C PHE A 112 -31.17 7.62 10.41
N SER A 113 -31.47 8.89 10.71
CA SER A 113 -31.84 9.31 12.07
C SER A 113 -33.26 8.90 12.47
N TYR A 114 -34.07 8.42 11.54
CA TYR A 114 -35.45 8.04 11.76
C TYR A 114 -35.67 6.57 11.39
N ALA A 115 -36.19 5.78 12.32
CA ALA A 115 -36.65 4.41 12.06
C ALA A 115 -37.88 4.47 11.16
N GLY A 116 -37.78 4.07 9.91
CA GLY A 116 -38.89 4.09 8.94
C GLY A 116 -38.57 4.75 7.61
N PHE A 117 -37.38 5.35 7.46
CA PHE A 117 -36.87 5.73 6.13
C PHE A 117 -36.46 4.47 5.37
N GLU A 118 -37.17 4.20 4.28
CA GLU A 118 -36.78 3.13 3.36
C GLU A 118 -35.41 3.44 2.73
N MET A 119 -34.51 2.45 2.71
CA MET A 119 -33.28 2.52 1.95
C MET A 119 -33.63 2.55 0.46
N GLN A 120 -33.57 3.70 -0.16
CA GLN A 120 -33.62 3.80 -1.62
C GLN A 120 -32.25 3.43 -2.17
N GLU A 121 -32.19 2.40 -3.00
CA GLU A 121 -30.96 1.88 -3.59
C GLU A 121 -30.25 2.85 -4.54
N LYS A 122 -30.82 3.99 -4.89
CA LYS A 122 -30.26 4.99 -5.80
C LYS A 122 -30.19 6.36 -5.15
N VAL A 123 -29.25 6.53 -4.23
CA VAL A 123 -28.85 7.87 -3.83
C VAL A 123 -27.87 8.37 -4.89
N LYS A 124 -28.20 9.47 -5.58
CA LYS A 124 -27.22 10.25 -6.35
C LYS A 124 -26.25 10.84 -5.34
N VAL A 125 -25.13 10.17 -5.13
CA VAL A 125 -24.03 10.72 -4.33
C VAL A 125 -23.38 11.79 -5.18
N LEU A 126 -23.44 13.04 -4.72
CA LEU A 126 -22.67 14.13 -5.29
C LEU A 126 -21.18 13.80 -5.06
N TYR A 127 -20.42 13.57 -6.12
CA TYR A 127 -18.99 13.32 -6.04
C TYR A 127 -18.29 14.58 -5.53
N LEU A 128 -17.96 14.60 -4.26
CA LEU A 128 -17.03 15.54 -3.69
C LEU A 128 -15.67 14.85 -3.58
N ASN A 129 -14.78 15.14 -4.51
CA ASN A 129 -13.36 14.79 -4.53
C ASN A 129 -12.98 13.32 -4.19
N ASN A 130 -12.20 12.76 -5.08
CA ASN A 130 -11.53 11.44 -5.14
C ASN A 130 -11.00 10.86 -3.82
N ASN A 131 -11.80 10.69 -2.81
CA ASN A 131 -11.41 9.99 -1.59
C ASN A 131 -11.82 8.53 -1.69
N LEU A 132 -10.85 7.66 -1.87
CA LEU A 132 -11.00 6.22 -1.81
C LEU A 132 -11.04 5.76 -0.37
N ILE A 133 -12.03 4.98 0.00
CA ILE A 133 -12.18 4.46 1.35
C ILE A 133 -12.24 2.94 1.29
N PHE A 134 -11.29 2.29 1.96
CA PHE A 134 -11.36 0.86 2.23
C PHE A 134 -12.38 0.59 3.35
N HIS A 135 -13.34 -0.26 3.09
CA HIS A 135 -14.33 -0.70 4.06
C HIS A 135 -13.94 -2.09 4.57
N ASN A 136 -13.85 -2.26 5.86
CA ASN A 136 -13.52 -3.50 6.58
C ASN A 136 -12.08 -4.04 6.39
N LEU A 137 -11.12 -3.41 7.03
CA LEU A 137 -9.96 -4.11 7.55
C LEU A 137 -10.14 -4.24 9.06
N THR A 138 -10.81 -5.28 9.52
CA THR A 138 -10.80 -5.70 10.92
C THR A 138 -9.55 -6.54 11.12
N PHE A 139 -8.59 -5.99 11.86
CA PHE A 139 -7.51 -6.77 12.46
C PHE A 139 -7.93 -7.19 13.87
#